data_3648d3bd7ba4a2056f73a8e07f712ac4
#
_entry.id   3648d3bd7ba4a2056f73a8e07f712ac4
#
_cell.length_a   1.000
_cell.length_b   1.000
_cell.length_c   1.000
_cell.angle_alpha   90.00
_cell.angle_beta   90.00
_cell.angle_gamma   90.00
#
_symmetry.space_group_name_H-M   'P 1'
#
loop_
_entity.id
_entity.type
_entity.pdbx_description
1 polymer ?
#
loop_
_entity_poly.entity_id
_entity_poly.type
_entity_poly.pdbx_seq_one_letter_code
_entity_poly.pdbx_strand_id
1 'polypeptide(L)'
;MGMIVETGKGKLEGTEKGDVCVFRGIPFARPPVGDFRFRAPRPLDTWSGVRDATSVGPRAMQVPNEAFETLFGRPPKQPPIDEDCPYLNVWTPGLEGRRRPVMVWIHGGGFTMGAGSEPLYNGRALASRGDVVVVTINYRLGAFGFLYMPDFAETEGEPCTNFGMLDQVAALEWVRDEIAAFGGDPDNVTIFGESAGAMSIGALMASPRASGLFRRAILQSGAAHNALSIDQAQANMAAFAEALGVEELTAARLRSIAAEDILHAQSSIEASDRERTREGPAMALRFQPVIDGYFLRERPIDAIRAGLSKDVSLLIGTTAEEWKLFAAMWPGLAKISEDEAARRIEWLVSSDRDAERGRAILQAYRDARKARGEATETFELFVAVQTDHMFRIPADRLAEAQAAHLQQVFAYRFDWRSPIADGALGACHALDLPFVFGTHRLVSAFAGEGPDADALATEVGDAWVAFARSGNPSTGGLHWPAFDAARRNTMILDRECRVEQLPRETERRCWDGIIA
;
A
#
# COMPACT_ATOMS: atom_id res chain seq x y z
N MET A 1 -0.22 -29.62 19.08
CA MET A 1 -0.39 -29.00 20.41
C MET A 1 -0.48 -27.51 20.20
N GLY A 2 -1.34 -26.81 20.96
CA GLY A 2 -1.38 -25.35 20.90
C GLY A 2 -0.05 -24.76 21.39
N MET A 3 0.47 -23.77 20.69
CA MET A 3 1.67 -23.07 21.10
C MET A 3 1.27 -21.81 21.88
N ILE A 4 1.75 -21.67 23.10
CA ILE A 4 1.40 -20.53 23.96
C ILE A 4 2.58 -19.56 24.01
N VAL A 5 2.29 -18.28 23.78
CA VAL A 5 3.20 -17.15 23.98
C VAL A 5 2.64 -16.23 25.07
N GLU A 6 3.50 -15.67 25.89
CA GLU A 6 3.14 -14.68 26.91
C GLU A 6 3.62 -13.28 26.48
N THR A 7 2.68 -12.38 26.35
CA THR A 7 2.90 -10.96 25.97
C THR A 7 2.66 -10.08 27.20
N GLY A 8 3.02 -8.81 27.10
CA GLY A 8 2.69 -7.79 28.11
C GLY A 8 1.19 -7.60 28.35
N LYS A 9 0.34 -8.05 27.42
CA LYS A 9 -1.11 -7.95 27.53
C LYS A 9 -1.78 -9.23 28.07
N GLY A 10 -1.16 -10.40 27.91
CA GLY A 10 -1.68 -11.69 28.35
C GLY A 10 -1.18 -12.83 27.47
N LYS A 11 -1.69 -14.04 27.72
CA LYS A 11 -1.29 -15.23 26.97
C LYS A 11 -2.12 -15.42 25.72
N LEU A 12 -1.46 -15.90 24.65
CA LEU A 12 -2.06 -16.21 23.36
C LEU A 12 -1.74 -17.66 22.98
N GLU A 13 -2.74 -18.39 22.48
CA GLU A 13 -2.56 -19.72 21.92
C GLU A 13 -2.60 -19.67 20.41
N GLY A 14 -1.49 -19.98 19.74
CA GLY A 14 -1.34 -20.09 18.30
C GLY A 14 -1.28 -21.54 17.82
N THR A 15 -0.95 -21.70 16.53
CA THR A 15 -0.79 -23.01 15.88
C THR A 15 0.62 -23.17 15.35
N GLU A 16 1.11 -24.39 15.33
CA GLU A 16 2.33 -24.77 14.62
C GLU A 16 1.97 -25.33 13.25
N LYS A 17 2.57 -24.83 12.20
CA LYS A 17 2.40 -25.30 10.81
C LYS A 17 3.76 -25.57 10.19
N GLY A 18 4.21 -26.82 10.28
CA GLY A 18 5.54 -27.23 9.87
C GLY A 18 6.61 -26.59 10.76
N ASP A 19 7.45 -25.77 10.16
CA ASP A 19 8.57 -25.06 10.79
C ASP A 19 8.24 -23.61 11.22
N VAL A 20 6.95 -23.23 11.20
CA VAL A 20 6.50 -21.86 11.52
C VAL A 20 5.36 -21.91 12.54
N CYS A 21 5.51 -21.12 13.60
CA CYS A 21 4.46 -20.80 14.54
C CYS A 21 3.60 -19.67 14.00
N VAL A 22 2.28 -19.79 14.09
CA VAL A 22 1.32 -18.83 13.52
C VAL A 22 0.33 -18.42 14.59
N PHE A 23 0.24 -17.11 14.81
CA PHE A 23 -0.73 -16.47 15.70
C PHE A 23 -1.58 -15.52 14.88
N ARG A 24 -2.90 -15.60 14.99
CA ARG A 24 -3.85 -14.85 14.16
C ARG A 24 -4.90 -14.17 15.00
N GLY A 25 -5.41 -13.02 14.51
CA GLY A 25 -6.46 -12.29 15.20
C GLY A 25 -6.01 -11.76 16.57
N ILE A 26 -4.76 -11.34 16.67
CA ILE A 26 -4.24 -10.67 17.88
C ILE A 26 -4.72 -9.23 17.86
N PRO A 27 -5.51 -8.76 18.84
CA PRO A 27 -5.88 -7.36 18.90
C PRO A 27 -4.67 -6.50 19.29
N PHE A 28 -4.54 -5.33 18.67
CA PHE A 28 -3.49 -4.36 19.03
C PHE A 28 -4.06 -3.05 19.63
N ALA A 29 -5.36 -2.82 19.50
CA ALA A 29 -6.05 -1.68 20.09
C ALA A 29 -7.45 -2.09 20.56
N ARG A 30 -8.10 -1.27 21.40
CA ARG A 30 -9.50 -1.47 21.76
C ARG A 30 -10.38 -1.34 20.52
N PRO A 31 -11.51 -2.10 20.45
CA PRO A 31 -12.49 -1.96 19.37
C PRO A 31 -12.95 -0.51 19.19
N PRO A 32 -12.86 0.07 17.99
CA PRO A 32 -13.31 1.43 17.69
C PRO A 32 -14.82 1.49 17.44
N VAL A 33 -15.60 1.02 18.41
CA VAL A 33 -17.07 0.91 18.34
C VAL A 33 -17.74 1.84 19.35
N GLY A 34 -19.01 2.19 19.12
CA GLY A 34 -19.77 3.05 20.00
C GLY A 34 -19.08 4.40 20.26
N ASP A 35 -18.79 4.71 21.52
CA ASP A 35 -18.12 5.95 21.91
C ASP A 35 -16.68 6.06 21.41
N PHE A 36 -16.05 4.94 20.99
CA PHE A 36 -14.71 4.94 20.40
C PHE A 36 -14.70 5.03 18.86
N ARG A 37 -15.89 4.97 18.21
CA ARG A 37 -15.98 5.19 16.77
C ARG A 37 -15.48 6.59 16.41
N PHE A 38 -14.69 6.71 15.35
CA PHE A 38 -14.04 7.96 14.90
C PHE A 38 -13.19 8.64 16.00
N ARG A 39 -12.47 7.85 16.77
CA ARG A 39 -11.45 8.31 17.70
C ARG A 39 -10.09 7.68 17.39
N ALA A 40 -9.04 8.30 17.90
CA ALA A 40 -7.71 7.69 17.90
C ALA A 40 -7.74 6.31 18.58
N PRO A 41 -6.95 5.33 18.12
CA PRO A 41 -6.91 4.00 18.74
C PRO A 41 -6.55 4.11 20.22
N ARG A 42 -7.20 3.28 21.04
CA ARG A 42 -6.97 3.24 22.50
C ARG A 42 -6.21 1.97 22.87
N PRO A 43 -5.28 2.07 23.85
CA PRO A 43 -4.55 0.90 24.32
C PRO A 43 -5.48 -0.21 24.80
N LEU A 44 -5.08 -1.46 24.56
CA LEU A 44 -5.76 -2.62 25.11
C LEU A 44 -5.56 -2.74 26.62
N ASP A 45 -6.59 -3.22 27.31
CA ASP A 45 -6.44 -3.75 28.66
C ASP A 45 -5.70 -5.09 28.63
N THR A 46 -5.06 -5.42 29.72
CA THR A 46 -4.54 -6.78 29.95
C THR A 46 -5.69 -7.77 30.15
N TRP A 47 -5.49 -9.01 29.76
CA TRP A 47 -6.47 -10.08 29.99
C TRP A 47 -5.88 -11.22 30.83
N SER A 48 -6.76 -11.93 31.54
CA SER A 48 -6.41 -13.15 32.25
C SER A 48 -6.70 -14.39 31.39
N GLY A 49 -6.00 -15.49 31.69
CA GLY A 49 -6.15 -16.74 30.94
C GLY A 49 -5.43 -16.74 29.60
N VAL A 50 -5.78 -17.67 28.73
CA VAL A 50 -5.21 -17.86 27.41
C VAL A 50 -6.25 -17.45 26.35
N ARG A 51 -5.92 -16.49 25.48
CA ARG A 51 -6.76 -16.07 24.37
C ARG A 51 -6.44 -16.91 23.13
N ASP A 52 -7.48 -17.35 22.44
CA ASP A 52 -7.34 -18.03 21.15
C ASP A 52 -6.81 -17.07 20.09
N ALA A 53 -5.67 -17.43 19.49
CA ALA A 53 -5.04 -16.77 18.36
C ALA A 53 -4.84 -17.74 17.18
N THR A 54 -5.76 -18.67 16.98
CA THR A 54 -5.70 -19.67 15.89
C THR A 54 -6.46 -19.21 14.64
N SER A 55 -7.37 -18.25 14.78
CA SER A 55 -8.25 -17.74 13.73
C SER A 55 -8.03 -16.23 13.51
N VAL A 56 -8.17 -15.78 12.25
CA VAL A 56 -8.07 -14.36 11.91
C VAL A 56 -9.21 -13.55 12.51
N GLY A 57 -8.95 -12.30 12.85
CA GLY A 57 -9.97 -11.33 13.27
C GLY A 57 -10.84 -10.83 12.09
N PRO A 58 -11.89 -10.04 12.39
CA PRO A 58 -12.70 -9.38 11.39
C PRO A 58 -11.88 -8.46 10.47
N ARG A 59 -12.37 -8.26 9.25
CA ARG A 59 -11.88 -7.25 8.32
C ARG A 59 -12.49 -5.88 8.68
N ALA A 60 -11.80 -4.81 8.39
CA ALA A 60 -12.35 -3.46 8.52
C ALA A 60 -13.61 -3.27 7.67
N MET A 61 -14.49 -2.35 8.09
CA MET A 61 -15.70 -1.96 7.35
C MET A 61 -15.32 -1.56 5.92
N GLN A 62 -15.85 -2.28 4.94
CA GLN A 62 -15.55 -2.13 3.51
C GLN A 62 -16.65 -2.72 2.64
N VAL A 63 -16.74 -2.27 1.39
CA VAL A 63 -17.64 -2.87 0.40
C VAL A 63 -16.89 -3.97 -0.34
N PRO A 64 -17.48 -5.17 -0.52
CA PRO A 64 -16.89 -6.22 -1.33
C PRO A 64 -16.59 -5.75 -2.75
N ASN A 65 -15.41 -6.09 -3.27
CA ASN A 65 -15.03 -5.78 -4.65
C ASN A 65 -14.98 -7.07 -5.46
N GLU A 66 -16.10 -7.37 -6.16
CA GLU A 66 -16.25 -8.60 -6.95
C GLU A 66 -15.22 -8.70 -8.08
N ALA A 67 -14.81 -7.57 -8.68
CA ALA A 67 -13.82 -7.59 -9.76
C ALA A 67 -12.44 -8.02 -9.23
N PHE A 68 -12.05 -7.52 -8.05
CA PHE A 68 -10.82 -7.91 -7.38
C PHE A 68 -10.88 -9.38 -6.91
N GLU A 69 -12.00 -9.80 -6.31
CA GLU A 69 -12.22 -11.18 -5.90
C GLU A 69 -12.18 -12.16 -7.09
N THR A 70 -12.65 -11.73 -8.27
CA THR A 70 -12.58 -12.54 -9.49
C THR A 70 -11.14 -12.71 -9.97
N LEU A 71 -10.33 -11.66 -9.88
CA LEU A 71 -8.96 -11.65 -10.38
C LEU A 71 -8.00 -12.43 -9.47
N PHE A 72 -8.12 -12.25 -8.15
CA PHE A 72 -7.23 -12.86 -7.15
C PHE A 72 -7.78 -14.15 -6.53
N GLY A 73 -8.97 -14.55 -6.94
CA GLY A 73 -9.70 -15.70 -6.39
C GLY A 73 -10.43 -15.34 -5.09
N ARG A 74 -11.70 -15.70 -5.02
CA ARG A 74 -12.49 -15.54 -3.81
C ARG A 74 -12.12 -16.61 -2.79
N PRO A 75 -11.65 -16.26 -1.59
CA PRO A 75 -11.45 -17.27 -0.54
C PRO A 75 -12.76 -17.99 -0.24
N PRO A 76 -12.74 -19.31 0.01
CA PRO A 76 -13.95 -20.09 0.31
C PRO A 76 -14.74 -19.58 1.51
N LYS A 77 -14.04 -18.93 2.46
CA LYS A 77 -14.63 -18.30 3.64
C LYS A 77 -13.84 -17.04 3.96
N GLN A 78 -14.47 -15.89 3.73
CA GLN A 78 -13.92 -14.62 4.17
C GLN A 78 -14.26 -14.37 5.64
N PRO A 79 -13.35 -13.72 6.43
CA PRO A 79 -13.68 -13.22 7.75
C PRO A 79 -14.83 -12.22 7.67
N PRO A 80 -15.66 -12.08 8.72
CA PRO A 80 -16.70 -11.06 8.76
C PRO A 80 -16.10 -9.65 8.61
N ILE A 81 -16.93 -8.70 8.21
CA ILE A 81 -16.61 -7.29 8.19
C ILE A 81 -17.18 -6.69 9.47
N ASP A 82 -16.37 -5.94 10.22
CA ASP A 82 -16.78 -5.35 11.50
C ASP A 82 -15.98 -4.06 11.75
N GLU A 83 -16.54 -3.16 12.54
CA GLU A 83 -15.80 -2.02 13.07
C GLU A 83 -14.71 -2.44 14.07
N ASP A 84 -14.93 -3.55 14.80
CA ASP A 84 -13.89 -4.19 15.63
C ASP A 84 -12.87 -4.91 14.73
N CYS A 85 -12.01 -4.13 14.09
CA CYS A 85 -11.05 -4.60 13.10
C CYS A 85 -9.56 -4.43 13.47
N PRO A 86 -9.14 -3.83 14.61
CA PRO A 86 -7.72 -3.60 14.91
C PRO A 86 -7.01 -4.89 15.34
N TYR A 87 -6.82 -5.78 14.40
CA TYR A 87 -6.17 -7.07 14.57
C TYR A 87 -4.93 -7.21 13.69
N LEU A 88 -3.97 -8.01 14.17
CA LEU A 88 -2.77 -8.38 13.42
C LEU A 88 -2.55 -9.91 13.49
N ASN A 89 -1.67 -10.40 12.62
CA ASN A 89 -1.26 -11.80 12.57
C ASN A 89 0.27 -11.86 12.59
N VAL A 90 0.82 -12.91 13.18
CA VAL A 90 2.27 -13.13 13.32
C VAL A 90 2.65 -14.52 12.82
N TRP A 91 3.68 -14.59 12.00
CA TRP A 91 4.38 -15.82 11.59
C TRP A 91 5.81 -15.74 12.09
N THR A 92 6.27 -16.75 12.81
CA THR A 92 7.64 -16.80 13.35
C THR A 92 8.22 -18.21 13.27
N PRO A 93 9.51 -18.38 12.93
CA PRO A 93 10.18 -19.68 12.96
C PRO A 93 10.34 -20.27 14.37
N GLY A 94 10.16 -19.47 15.43
CA GLY A 94 10.25 -19.91 16.81
C GLY A 94 10.18 -18.78 17.80
N LEU A 95 9.81 -19.10 19.03
CA LEU A 95 9.59 -18.16 20.12
C LEU A 95 10.87 -17.86 20.93
N GLU A 96 11.97 -18.58 20.66
CA GLU A 96 13.23 -18.34 21.38
C GLU A 96 13.78 -16.95 21.06
N GLY A 97 14.38 -16.28 22.04
CA GLY A 97 14.85 -14.90 21.98
C GLY A 97 16.03 -14.65 21.02
N ARG A 98 15.90 -15.03 19.75
CA ARG A 98 16.93 -14.84 18.70
C ARG A 98 17.02 -13.44 18.13
N ARG A 99 16.09 -12.53 18.47
CA ARG A 99 16.02 -11.16 17.89
C ARG A 99 16.06 -11.20 16.35
N ARG A 100 15.09 -11.87 15.75
CA ARG A 100 14.95 -11.96 14.29
C ARG A 100 14.50 -10.62 13.70
N PRO A 101 14.92 -10.27 12.47
CA PRO A 101 14.33 -9.13 11.78
C PRO A 101 12.81 -9.27 11.69
N VAL A 102 12.10 -8.14 11.84
CA VAL A 102 10.64 -8.10 11.79
C VAL A 102 10.21 -7.40 10.51
N MET A 103 9.29 -8.01 9.76
CA MET A 103 8.68 -7.45 8.55
C MET A 103 7.19 -7.22 8.81
N VAL A 104 6.75 -5.94 8.79
CA VAL A 104 5.34 -5.57 9.04
C VAL A 104 4.68 -5.19 7.74
N TRP A 105 3.70 -5.98 7.32
CA TRP A 105 2.92 -5.77 6.10
C TRP A 105 1.75 -4.84 6.33
N ILE A 106 1.65 -3.81 5.49
CA ILE A 106 0.53 -2.88 5.40
C ILE A 106 -0.14 -3.10 4.03
N HIS A 107 -1.37 -3.63 4.05
CA HIS A 107 -2.07 -3.99 2.82
C HIS A 107 -2.52 -2.77 2.01
N GLY A 108 -2.68 -2.94 0.70
CA GLY A 108 -3.25 -1.98 -0.21
C GLY A 108 -4.78 -2.02 -0.26
N GLY A 109 -5.33 -1.57 -1.39
CA GLY A 109 -6.77 -1.53 -1.66
C GLY A 109 -7.37 -0.12 -1.65
N GLY A 110 -6.62 0.89 -2.08
CA GLY A 110 -7.11 2.27 -2.28
C GLY A 110 -7.63 2.94 -1.00
N PHE A 111 -7.18 2.52 0.17
CA PHE A 111 -7.66 2.94 1.50
C PHE A 111 -9.13 2.60 1.79
N THR A 112 -9.82 1.86 0.93
CA THR A 112 -11.25 1.56 1.06
C THR A 112 -11.56 0.06 1.15
N MET A 113 -10.60 -0.80 0.85
CA MET A 113 -10.72 -2.25 0.93
C MET A 113 -9.42 -2.93 1.35
N GLY A 114 -9.48 -4.24 1.58
CA GLY A 114 -8.33 -5.09 1.91
C GLY A 114 -8.31 -5.54 3.36
N ALA A 115 -7.42 -6.47 3.67
CA ALA A 115 -7.17 -6.97 5.02
C ALA A 115 -5.82 -7.65 5.12
N GLY A 116 -5.16 -7.56 6.27
CA GLY A 116 -3.93 -8.29 6.56
C GLY A 116 -4.11 -9.81 6.62
N SER A 117 -5.35 -10.30 6.57
CA SER A 117 -5.72 -11.72 6.59
C SER A 117 -5.92 -12.33 5.19
N GLU A 118 -5.73 -11.58 4.11
CA GLU A 118 -5.85 -12.12 2.75
C GLU A 118 -4.87 -13.29 2.54
N PRO A 119 -5.31 -14.39 1.88
CA PRO A 119 -4.46 -15.56 1.65
C PRO A 119 -3.17 -15.24 0.89
N LEU A 120 -3.20 -14.22 0.06
CA LEU A 120 -2.06 -13.73 -0.71
C LEU A 120 -0.92 -13.26 0.20
N TYR A 121 -1.22 -12.70 1.37
CA TYR A 121 -0.27 -12.17 2.34
C TYR A 121 0.17 -13.19 3.40
N ASN A 122 0.13 -14.49 3.08
CA ASN A 122 0.58 -15.54 3.99
C ASN A 122 2.09 -15.44 4.22
N GLY A 123 2.50 -14.98 5.40
CA GLY A 123 3.90 -14.73 5.76
C GLY A 123 4.76 -15.98 5.96
N ARG A 124 4.20 -17.18 5.81
CA ARG A 124 4.90 -18.44 6.12
C ARG A 124 6.17 -18.63 5.30
N ALA A 125 6.12 -18.39 3.99
CA ALA A 125 7.28 -18.60 3.13
C ALA A 125 8.44 -17.65 3.47
N LEU A 126 8.14 -16.38 3.72
CA LEU A 126 9.13 -15.40 4.17
C LEU A 126 9.72 -15.77 5.53
N ALA A 127 8.86 -16.13 6.51
CA ALA A 127 9.31 -16.49 7.86
C ALA A 127 10.21 -17.74 7.85
N SER A 128 9.78 -18.81 7.19
CA SER A 128 10.50 -20.08 7.12
C SER A 128 11.85 -19.94 6.42
N ARG A 129 11.87 -19.37 5.21
CA ARG A 129 13.10 -19.23 4.41
C ARG A 129 14.04 -18.17 4.95
N GLY A 130 13.47 -17.06 5.42
CA GLY A 130 14.20 -15.88 5.79
C GLY A 130 14.66 -15.85 7.25
N ASP A 131 14.26 -16.79 8.11
CA ASP A 131 14.43 -16.68 9.56
C ASP A 131 14.08 -15.27 10.06
N VAL A 132 12.88 -14.79 9.67
CA VAL A 132 12.32 -13.47 10.02
C VAL A 132 10.95 -13.64 10.68
N VAL A 133 10.52 -12.68 11.45
CA VAL A 133 9.15 -12.57 11.93
C VAL A 133 8.34 -11.72 10.97
N VAL A 134 7.23 -12.25 10.47
CA VAL A 134 6.31 -11.51 9.59
C VAL A 134 5.05 -11.15 10.37
N VAL A 135 4.65 -9.89 10.28
CA VAL A 135 3.42 -9.37 10.87
C VAL A 135 2.56 -8.80 9.76
N THR A 136 1.26 -9.09 9.74
CA THR A 136 0.30 -8.41 8.86
C THR A 136 -0.75 -7.71 9.70
N ILE A 137 -1.12 -6.49 9.36
CA ILE A 137 -2.02 -5.66 10.16
C ILE A 137 -3.30 -5.31 9.40
N ASN A 138 -4.39 -5.12 10.12
CA ASN A 138 -5.56 -4.41 9.66
C ASN A 138 -5.48 -2.94 10.12
N TYR A 139 -6.23 -2.06 9.47
CA TYR A 139 -6.45 -0.67 9.88
C TYR A 139 -7.81 -0.21 9.37
N ARG A 140 -8.42 0.81 9.98
CA ARG A 140 -9.69 1.37 9.53
C ARG A 140 -9.57 1.96 8.14
N LEU A 141 -10.60 1.71 7.33
CA LEU A 141 -10.67 2.04 5.91
C LEU A 141 -11.78 3.05 5.63
N GLY A 142 -11.75 3.63 4.44
CA GLY A 142 -12.79 4.49 3.92
C GLY A 142 -13.14 5.65 4.85
N ALA A 143 -14.41 5.93 4.97
CA ALA A 143 -14.91 6.98 5.85
C ALA A 143 -14.54 6.74 7.32
N PHE A 144 -14.53 5.48 7.79
CA PHE A 144 -14.16 5.15 9.17
C PHE A 144 -12.71 5.47 9.51
N GLY A 145 -11.81 5.41 8.50
CA GLY A 145 -10.38 5.65 8.68
C GLY A 145 -9.92 7.04 8.30
N PHE A 146 -10.59 7.72 7.37
CA PHE A 146 -10.02 8.90 6.69
C PHE A 146 -10.99 10.06 6.48
N LEU A 147 -12.25 9.97 6.92
CA LEU A 147 -13.18 11.10 6.85
C LEU A 147 -12.64 12.25 7.73
N TYR A 148 -12.59 13.45 7.15
CA TYR A 148 -12.22 14.67 7.87
C TYR A 148 -13.45 15.26 8.57
N MET A 149 -13.33 15.53 9.87
CA MET A 149 -14.38 16.11 10.71
C MET A 149 -13.74 17.06 11.72
N PRO A 150 -13.74 18.39 11.48
CA PRO A 150 -13.17 19.36 12.42
C PRO A 150 -13.84 19.34 13.80
N ASP A 151 -15.12 19.01 13.87
CA ASP A 151 -15.91 18.88 15.10
C ASP A 151 -15.29 17.90 16.11
N PHE A 152 -14.57 16.86 15.68
CA PHE A 152 -13.86 15.96 16.60
C PHE A 152 -12.80 16.67 17.44
N ALA A 153 -12.07 17.63 16.86
CA ALA A 153 -11.06 18.38 17.59
C ALA A 153 -11.69 19.47 18.46
N GLU A 154 -12.68 20.17 17.93
CA GLU A 154 -13.32 21.32 18.59
C GLU A 154 -14.13 20.91 19.81
N THR A 155 -14.87 19.79 19.72
CA THR A 155 -15.81 19.37 20.77
C THR A 155 -15.23 18.29 21.69
N GLU A 156 -14.28 17.47 21.22
CA GLU A 156 -13.84 16.27 21.93
C GLU A 156 -12.33 16.18 22.15
N GLY A 157 -11.54 17.09 21.53
CA GLY A 157 -10.08 17.07 21.60
C GLY A 157 -9.44 15.87 20.91
N GLU A 158 -10.17 15.21 20.00
CA GLU A 158 -9.67 14.08 19.18
C GLU A 158 -9.04 14.60 17.88
N PRO A 159 -8.22 13.80 17.16
CA PRO A 159 -7.81 14.14 15.80
C PRO A 159 -9.01 14.32 14.87
N CYS A 160 -8.87 15.21 13.89
CA CYS A 160 -9.96 15.49 12.92
C CYS A 160 -10.13 14.39 11.87
N THR A 161 -9.14 13.51 11.68
CA THR A 161 -9.06 12.51 10.59
C THR A 161 -7.90 11.56 10.83
N ASN A 162 -7.50 10.81 9.77
CA ASN A 162 -6.31 9.93 9.76
C ASN A 162 -6.37 8.77 10.78
N PHE A 163 -7.57 8.35 11.18
CA PHE A 163 -7.71 7.26 12.15
C PHE A 163 -7.10 5.95 11.64
N GLY A 164 -7.20 5.66 10.33
CA GLY A 164 -6.53 4.51 9.71
C GLY A 164 -5.00 4.58 9.79
N MET A 165 -4.42 5.79 9.68
CA MET A 165 -2.97 5.98 9.87
C MET A 165 -2.57 5.82 11.33
N LEU A 166 -3.40 6.31 12.25
CA LEU A 166 -3.17 6.16 13.69
C LEU A 166 -3.29 4.69 14.13
N ASP A 167 -4.16 3.90 13.49
CA ASP A 167 -4.24 2.45 13.70
C ASP A 167 -2.94 1.75 13.28
N GLN A 168 -2.34 2.16 12.16
CA GLN A 168 -1.05 1.64 11.70
C GLN A 168 0.07 2.01 12.70
N VAL A 169 0.07 3.23 13.23
CA VAL A 169 1.01 3.63 14.29
C VAL A 169 0.82 2.75 15.54
N ALA A 170 -0.42 2.55 15.99
CA ALA A 170 -0.71 1.71 17.16
C ALA A 170 -0.27 0.24 16.95
N ALA A 171 -0.42 -0.29 15.72
CA ALA A 171 0.08 -1.63 15.39
C ALA A 171 1.62 -1.70 15.43
N LEU A 172 2.31 -0.66 14.97
CA LEU A 172 3.77 -0.56 15.06
C LEU A 172 4.25 -0.39 16.51
N GLU A 173 3.52 0.36 17.33
CA GLU A 173 3.77 0.45 18.78
C GLU A 173 3.60 -0.90 19.46
N TRP A 174 2.55 -1.65 19.08
CA TRP A 174 2.38 -3.04 19.54
C TRP A 174 3.58 -3.91 19.13
N VAL A 175 4.08 -3.79 17.90
CA VAL A 175 5.28 -4.52 17.45
C VAL A 175 6.49 -4.15 18.31
N ARG A 176 6.74 -2.87 18.55
CA ARG A 176 7.82 -2.41 19.45
C ARG A 176 7.73 -3.05 20.85
N ASP A 177 6.53 -3.11 21.41
CA ASP A 177 6.32 -3.50 22.80
C ASP A 177 6.23 -5.04 22.99
N GLU A 178 5.74 -5.80 21.99
CA GLU A 178 5.35 -7.19 22.17
C GLU A 178 6.12 -8.20 21.28
N ILE A 179 6.74 -7.75 20.16
CA ILE A 179 7.26 -8.70 19.16
C ILE A 179 8.43 -9.55 19.66
N ALA A 180 9.12 -9.10 20.72
CA ALA A 180 10.18 -9.86 21.35
C ALA A 180 9.69 -11.21 21.91
N ALA A 181 8.43 -11.29 22.38
CA ALA A 181 7.81 -12.53 22.83
C ALA A 181 7.66 -13.56 21.69
N PHE A 182 7.63 -13.10 20.44
CA PHE A 182 7.56 -13.93 19.24
C PHE A 182 8.94 -14.18 18.61
N GLY A 183 10.03 -13.86 19.31
CA GLY A 183 11.41 -14.02 18.84
C GLY A 183 11.86 -12.95 17.86
N GLY A 184 11.11 -11.86 17.69
CA GLY A 184 11.45 -10.72 16.86
C GLY A 184 12.33 -9.68 17.55
N ASP A 185 13.01 -8.87 16.75
CA ASP A 185 13.83 -7.74 17.23
C ASP A 185 13.07 -6.41 17.00
N PRO A 186 12.54 -5.77 18.07
CA PRO A 186 11.85 -4.50 17.96
C PRO A 186 12.73 -3.35 17.42
N ASP A 187 14.05 -3.48 17.50
CA ASP A 187 15.00 -2.50 16.97
C ASP A 187 15.37 -2.77 15.50
N ASN A 188 14.84 -3.85 14.90
CA ASN A 188 15.12 -4.24 13.52
C ASN A 188 13.82 -4.48 12.74
N VAL A 189 12.97 -3.46 12.68
CA VAL A 189 11.67 -3.47 12.01
C VAL A 189 11.78 -2.89 10.61
N THR A 190 11.25 -3.62 9.63
CA THR A 190 11.02 -3.18 8.24
C THR A 190 9.53 -3.16 7.99
N ILE A 191 8.99 -2.01 7.62
CA ILE A 191 7.60 -1.92 7.13
C ILE A 191 7.59 -2.12 5.62
N PHE A 192 6.62 -2.88 5.11
CA PHE A 192 6.48 -3.10 3.67
C PHE A 192 5.00 -3.12 3.28
N GLY A 193 4.70 -2.62 2.09
CA GLY A 193 3.33 -2.48 1.63
C GLY A 193 3.25 -2.22 0.14
N GLU A 194 2.08 -2.45 -0.42
CA GLU A 194 1.81 -2.24 -1.84
C GLU A 194 0.64 -1.27 -2.01
N SER A 195 0.65 -0.49 -3.12
CA SER A 195 -0.44 0.43 -3.47
C SER A 195 -0.73 1.40 -2.31
N ALA A 196 -1.97 1.48 -1.83
CA ALA A 196 -2.33 2.29 -0.65
C ALA A 196 -1.51 1.95 0.60
N GLY A 197 -1.04 0.70 0.75
CA GLY A 197 -0.11 0.30 1.81
C GLY A 197 1.26 0.97 1.65
N ALA A 198 1.80 1.03 0.44
CA ALA A 198 3.03 1.76 0.15
C ALA A 198 2.85 3.29 0.31
N MET A 199 1.71 3.83 -0.14
CA MET A 199 1.34 5.24 0.08
C MET A 199 1.22 5.56 1.59
N SER A 200 0.65 4.62 2.37
CA SER A 200 0.65 4.72 3.84
C SER A 200 2.07 4.78 4.41
N ILE A 201 2.99 3.94 3.92
CA ILE A 201 4.38 3.96 4.35
C ILE A 201 5.04 5.29 4.03
N GLY A 202 4.79 5.87 2.86
CA GLY A 202 5.23 7.22 2.52
C GLY A 202 4.74 8.28 3.52
N ALA A 203 3.48 8.18 3.96
CA ALA A 203 2.91 9.04 4.99
C ALA A 203 3.49 8.77 6.39
N LEU A 204 3.74 7.50 6.76
CA LEU A 204 4.42 7.14 8.02
C LEU A 204 5.85 7.67 8.07
N MET A 205 6.62 7.59 6.98
CA MET A 205 7.96 8.18 6.87
C MET A 205 7.96 9.69 7.08
N ALA A 206 6.86 10.35 6.74
CA ALA A 206 6.65 11.79 6.86
C ALA A 206 5.97 12.23 8.17
N SER A 207 5.65 11.29 9.06
CA SER A 207 4.96 11.58 10.32
C SER A 207 5.89 11.49 11.53
N PRO A 208 6.01 12.56 12.34
CA PRO A 208 6.75 12.49 13.61
C PRO A 208 6.20 11.41 14.56
N ARG A 209 4.92 11.01 14.41
CA ARG A 209 4.27 10.01 15.25
C ARG A 209 4.75 8.58 14.99
N ALA A 210 5.32 8.33 13.83
CA ALA A 210 5.88 7.02 13.48
C ALA A 210 7.41 6.98 13.61
N SER A 211 8.03 8.10 14.03
CA SER A 211 9.48 8.20 14.16
C SER A 211 10.01 7.16 15.17
N GLY A 212 11.04 6.41 14.74
CA GLY A 212 11.70 5.40 15.58
C GLY A 212 10.97 4.05 15.67
N LEU A 213 9.76 3.89 15.05
CA LEU A 213 9.03 2.62 15.06
C LEU A 213 9.53 1.63 14.00
N PHE A 214 10.32 2.07 13.05
CA PHE A 214 10.94 1.23 12.02
C PHE A 214 12.26 1.82 11.54
N ARG A 215 13.13 0.96 11.00
CA ARG A 215 14.43 1.34 10.42
C ARG A 215 14.46 1.28 8.91
N ARG A 216 13.54 0.52 8.28
CA ARG A 216 13.52 0.29 6.84
C ARG A 216 12.10 0.32 6.32
N ALA A 217 11.99 0.71 5.06
CA ALA A 217 10.72 0.76 4.36
C ALA A 217 10.87 0.13 2.97
N ILE A 218 9.90 -0.71 2.59
CA ILE A 218 9.76 -1.24 1.23
C ILE A 218 8.42 -0.75 0.67
N LEU A 219 8.47 0.02 -0.39
CA LEU A 219 7.30 0.60 -1.04
C LEU A 219 7.10 -0.02 -2.42
N GLN A 220 6.02 -0.78 -2.58
CA GLN A 220 5.66 -1.45 -3.83
C GLN A 220 4.50 -0.69 -4.47
N SER A 221 4.71 -0.12 -5.67
CA SER A 221 3.65 0.56 -6.42
C SER A 221 2.92 1.65 -5.63
N GLY A 222 3.68 2.49 -4.92
CA GLY A 222 3.20 3.62 -4.14
C GLY A 222 4.36 4.45 -3.62
N ALA A 223 4.09 5.71 -3.26
CA ALA A 223 5.13 6.64 -2.82
C ALA A 223 4.58 7.65 -1.78
N ALA A 224 5.21 8.82 -1.68
CA ALA A 224 4.92 9.85 -0.68
C ALA A 224 4.15 11.06 -1.26
N HIS A 225 3.31 10.85 -2.28
CA HIS A 225 2.57 11.93 -2.95
C HIS A 225 1.08 11.97 -2.60
N ASN A 226 0.59 10.93 -1.92
CA ASN A 226 -0.82 10.73 -1.63
C ASN A 226 -1.19 11.34 -0.28
N ALA A 227 -1.65 12.58 -0.29
CA ALA A 227 -2.29 13.25 0.84
C ALA A 227 -3.23 14.35 0.34
N LEU A 228 -4.36 14.51 1.00
CA LEU A 228 -5.32 15.59 0.74
C LEU A 228 -4.94 16.84 1.51
N SER A 229 -5.20 18.00 0.88
CA SER A 229 -5.28 19.26 1.63
C SER A 229 -6.55 19.32 2.48
N ILE A 230 -6.60 20.25 3.44
CA ILE A 230 -7.82 20.49 4.25
C ILE A 230 -9.00 20.85 3.34
N ASP A 231 -8.81 21.68 2.33
CA ASP A 231 -9.90 22.09 1.41
C ASP A 231 -10.48 20.89 0.65
N GLN A 232 -9.61 19.97 0.18
CA GLN A 232 -10.06 18.74 -0.47
C GLN A 232 -10.79 17.81 0.51
N ALA A 233 -10.29 17.70 1.73
CA ALA A 233 -10.92 16.89 2.78
C ALA A 233 -12.28 17.45 3.21
N GLN A 234 -12.42 18.77 3.28
CA GLN A 234 -13.71 19.45 3.53
C GLN A 234 -14.71 19.23 2.38
N ALA A 235 -14.24 19.31 1.13
CA ALA A 235 -15.09 19.01 -0.03
C ALA A 235 -15.59 17.55 -0.01
N ASN A 236 -14.75 16.61 0.41
CA ASN A 236 -15.13 15.21 0.58
C ASN A 236 -16.14 15.03 1.71
N MET A 237 -15.96 15.73 2.84
CA MET A 237 -16.91 15.73 3.95
C MET A 237 -18.29 16.25 3.52
N ALA A 238 -18.33 17.36 2.74
CA ALA A 238 -19.57 17.92 2.24
C ALA A 238 -20.30 16.93 1.30
N ALA A 239 -19.58 16.31 0.37
CA ALA A 239 -20.15 15.28 -0.52
C ALA A 239 -20.65 14.06 0.28
N PHE A 240 -19.97 13.69 1.35
CA PHE A 240 -20.37 12.59 2.22
C PHE A 240 -21.65 12.93 3.03
N ALA A 241 -21.76 14.16 3.57
CA ALA A 241 -22.97 14.63 4.24
C ALA A 241 -24.17 14.65 3.29
N GLU A 242 -23.99 15.11 2.04
CA GLU A 242 -25.01 15.08 1.00
C GLU A 242 -25.47 13.64 0.71
N ALA A 243 -24.52 12.70 0.55
CA ALA A 243 -24.85 11.30 0.32
C ALA A 243 -25.58 10.62 1.49
N LEU A 244 -25.34 11.08 2.72
CA LEU A 244 -26.10 10.67 3.92
C LEU A 244 -27.46 11.34 4.03
N GLY A 245 -27.76 12.38 3.23
CA GLY A 245 -28.99 13.16 3.33
C GLY A 245 -29.08 13.99 4.60
N VAL A 246 -27.94 14.46 5.14
CA VAL A 246 -27.88 15.29 6.35
C VAL A 246 -27.41 16.70 6.03
N GLU A 247 -28.09 17.73 6.57
CA GLU A 247 -27.72 19.14 6.38
C GLU A 247 -26.45 19.49 7.17
N GLU A 248 -26.33 18.94 8.38
CA GLU A 248 -25.19 19.16 9.26
C GLU A 248 -24.66 17.80 9.78
N LEU A 249 -23.39 17.52 9.53
CA LEU A 249 -22.71 16.32 9.98
C LEU A 249 -21.86 16.67 11.21
N THR A 250 -22.35 16.30 12.39
CA THR A 250 -21.63 16.44 13.66
C THR A 250 -21.02 15.10 14.11
N ALA A 251 -20.05 15.15 15.02
CA ALA A 251 -19.43 13.97 15.62
C ALA A 251 -20.46 13.03 16.26
N ALA A 252 -21.40 13.60 17.04
CA ALA A 252 -22.46 12.85 17.71
C ALA A 252 -23.40 12.18 16.69
N ARG A 253 -23.78 12.92 15.64
CA ARG A 253 -24.65 12.38 14.58
C ARG A 253 -23.96 11.25 13.85
N LEU A 254 -22.71 11.42 13.43
CA LEU A 254 -21.94 10.42 12.69
C LEU A 254 -21.80 9.12 13.49
N ARG A 255 -21.62 9.21 14.82
CA ARG A 255 -21.57 8.03 15.70
C ARG A 255 -22.90 7.31 15.82
N SER A 256 -24.03 7.99 15.64
CA SER A 256 -25.36 7.39 15.72
C SER A 256 -25.83 6.71 14.43
N ILE A 257 -25.15 6.96 13.31
CA ILE A 257 -25.51 6.38 12.00
C ILE A 257 -25.07 4.90 11.98
N ALA A 258 -25.90 4.03 11.41
CA ALA A 258 -25.53 2.63 11.23
C ALA A 258 -24.29 2.50 10.34
N ALA A 259 -23.44 1.53 10.62
CA ALA A 259 -22.19 1.34 9.86
C ALA A 259 -22.45 1.07 8.37
N GLU A 260 -23.52 0.34 8.07
CA GLU A 260 -23.98 0.04 6.73
C GLU A 260 -24.40 1.30 5.95
N ASP A 261 -25.04 2.27 6.61
CA ASP A 261 -25.45 3.54 5.99
C ASP A 261 -24.22 4.39 5.66
N ILE A 262 -23.20 4.38 6.53
CA ILE A 262 -21.89 5.02 6.27
C ILE A 262 -21.22 4.40 5.04
N LEU A 263 -21.19 3.06 4.94
CA LEU A 263 -20.64 2.37 3.75
C LEU A 263 -21.46 2.66 2.49
N HIS A 264 -22.78 2.74 2.60
CA HIS A 264 -23.64 3.06 1.47
C HIS A 264 -23.36 4.48 0.94
N ALA A 265 -23.27 5.47 1.83
CA ALA A 265 -22.91 6.84 1.46
C ALA A 265 -21.52 6.90 0.79
N GLN A 266 -20.52 6.21 1.35
CA GLN A 266 -19.20 6.07 0.73
C GLN A 266 -19.30 5.52 -0.69
N SER A 267 -19.99 4.40 -0.87
CA SER A 267 -20.15 3.75 -2.18
C SER A 267 -20.84 4.63 -3.21
N SER A 268 -21.81 5.43 -2.76
CA SER A 268 -22.55 6.36 -3.60
C SER A 268 -21.64 7.45 -4.17
N ILE A 269 -20.79 8.06 -3.35
CA ILE A 269 -19.85 9.09 -3.82
C ILE A 269 -18.74 8.49 -4.70
N GLU A 270 -18.23 7.30 -4.41
CA GLU A 270 -17.26 6.60 -5.25
C GLU A 270 -17.85 6.19 -6.60
N ALA A 271 -19.12 5.81 -6.66
CA ALA A 271 -19.83 5.53 -7.92
C ALA A 271 -20.02 6.79 -8.77
N SER A 272 -20.42 7.91 -8.14
CA SER A 272 -20.53 9.20 -8.81
C SER A 272 -19.19 9.67 -9.39
N ASP A 273 -18.07 9.42 -8.69
CA ASP A 273 -16.74 9.72 -9.20
C ASP A 273 -16.37 8.85 -10.39
N ARG A 274 -16.68 7.56 -10.35
CA ARG A 274 -16.45 6.66 -11.49
C ARG A 274 -17.22 7.11 -12.74
N GLU A 275 -18.42 7.64 -12.59
CA GLU A 275 -19.16 8.22 -13.72
C GLU A 275 -18.51 9.51 -14.25
N ARG A 276 -18.09 10.39 -13.35
CA ARG A 276 -17.39 11.64 -13.72
C ARG A 276 -16.02 11.38 -14.33
N THR A 277 -15.28 10.38 -13.86
CA THR A 277 -13.95 10.04 -14.37
C THR A 277 -13.98 9.31 -15.72
N ARG A 278 -15.14 8.90 -16.21
CA ARG A 278 -15.29 8.55 -17.65
C ARG A 278 -14.95 9.74 -18.56
N GLU A 279 -15.03 10.96 -18.05
CA GLU A 279 -14.71 12.20 -18.76
C GLU A 279 -13.50 12.96 -18.18
N GLY A 280 -12.90 12.50 -17.04
CA GLY A 280 -11.87 13.21 -16.26
C GLY A 280 -10.70 12.35 -15.76
N PRO A 281 -9.91 12.86 -14.79
CA PRO A 281 -8.75 12.16 -14.25
C PRO A 281 -9.15 10.83 -13.60
N ALA A 282 -8.34 9.82 -13.84
CA ALA A 282 -8.73 8.42 -13.81
C ALA A 282 -9.01 7.78 -12.45
N MET A 283 -8.52 8.33 -11.33
CA MET A 283 -8.81 7.81 -9.99
C MET A 283 -8.67 8.91 -8.94
N ALA A 284 -9.79 9.31 -8.34
CA ALA A 284 -9.76 10.12 -7.14
C ALA A 284 -9.80 9.20 -5.91
N LEU A 285 -8.72 9.14 -5.15
CA LEU A 285 -8.71 8.50 -3.83
C LEU A 285 -9.33 9.51 -2.83
N ARG A 286 -10.63 9.40 -2.59
CA ARG A 286 -11.33 10.32 -1.67
C ARG A 286 -10.96 10.11 -0.22
N PHE A 287 -10.76 8.86 0.15
CA PHE A 287 -10.38 8.47 1.50
C PHE A 287 -8.91 8.08 1.50
N GLN A 288 -8.05 9.00 1.88
CA GLN A 288 -6.60 8.83 1.96
C GLN A 288 -6.05 9.77 3.04
N PRO A 289 -4.77 9.70 3.42
CA PRO A 289 -4.19 10.58 4.43
C PRO A 289 -4.46 12.06 4.13
N VAL A 290 -4.66 12.86 5.18
CA VAL A 290 -4.93 14.30 5.10
C VAL A 290 -3.80 15.05 5.79
N ILE A 291 -3.38 16.20 5.23
CA ILE A 291 -2.45 17.12 5.86
C ILE A 291 -3.21 17.90 6.94
N ASP A 292 -3.32 17.32 8.14
CA ASP A 292 -4.18 17.77 9.24
C ASP A 292 -3.43 18.57 10.32
N GLY A 293 -2.10 18.71 10.18
CA GLY A 293 -1.24 19.33 11.18
C GLY A 293 -0.95 18.45 12.40
N TYR A 294 -1.71 17.36 12.60
CA TYR A 294 -1.58 16.43 13.72
C TYR A 294 -0.77 15.16 13.37
N PHE A 295 -1.19 14.44 12.33
CA PHE A 295 -0.49 13.27 11.78
C PHE A 295 0.49 13.69 10.68
N LEU A 296 0.04 14.48 9.70
CA LEU A 296 0.87 15.09 8.66
C LEU A 296 0.88 16.61 8.81
N ARG A 297 2.08 17.22 8.88
CA ARG A 297 2.26 18.67 8.99
C ARG A 297 2.36 19.36 7.63
N GLU A 298 2.78 18.61 6.62
CA GLU A 298 3.00 19.05 5.25
C GLU A 298 2.89 17.85 4.29
N ARG A 299 3.06 18.07 2.99
CA ARG A 299 3.05 16.97 2.02
C ARG A 299 4.14 15.95 2.39
N PRO A 300 3.84 14.64 2.36
CA PRO A 300 4.81 13.63 2.78
C PRO A 300 6.16 13.72 2.05
N ILE A 301 6.14 13.96 0.74
CA ILE A 301 7.38 14.08 -0.05
C ILE A 301 8.26 15.26 0.40
N ASP A 302 7.65 16.38 0.83
CA ASP A 302 8.40 17.56 1.27
C ASP A 302 9.05 17.33 2.63
N ALA A 303 8.34 16.70 3.57
CA ALA A 303 8.90 16.29 4.87
C ALA A 303 10.09 15.32 4.71
N ILE A 304 10.00 14.37 3.75
CA ILE A 304 11.08 13.43 3.47
C ILE A 304 12.28 14.16 2.84
N ARG A 305 12.06 15.10 1.92
CA ARG A 305 13.12 15.97 1.38
C ARG A 305 13.80 16.81 2.45
N ALA A 306 13.04 17.27 3.43
CA ALA A 306 13.57 17.99 4.59
C ALA A 306 14.35 17.07 5.56
N GLY A 307 14.36 15.76 5.35
CA GLY A 307 15.15 14.78 6.10
C GLY A 307 14.45 14.20 7.32
N LEU A 308 13.12 14.25 7.42
CA LEU A 308 12.39 13.70 8.56
C LEU A 308 12.66 12.19 8.74
N SER A 309 12.84 11.45 7.65
CA SER A 309 13.14 10.01 7.65
C SER A 309 14.56 9.69 7.15
N LYS A 310 15.51 10.60 7.32
CA LYS A 310 16.88 10.50 6.81
C LYS A 310 17.64 9.21 7.20
N ASP A 311 17.24 8.57 8.30
CA ASP A 311 17.88 7.35 8.82
C ASP A 311 17.12 6.06 8.41
N VAL A 312 16.07 6.16 7.58
CA VAL A 312 15.27 5.02 7.11
C VAL A 312 15.79 4.52 5.77
N SER A 313 16.30 3.28 5.71
CA SER A 313 16.69 2.66 4.45
C SER A 313 15.45 2.39 3.58
N LEU A 314 15.56 2.57 2.27
CA LEU A 314 14.45 2.50 1.34
C LEU A 314 14.69 1.47 0.22
N LEU A 315 13.73 0.59 0.01
CA LEU A 315 13.57 -0.19 -1.22
C LEU A 315 12.24 0.23 -1.85
N ILE A 316 12.26 0.72 -3.09
CA ILE A 316 11.06 1.23 -3.75
C ILE A 316 11.00 0.79 -5.20
N GLY A 317 9.81 0.49 -5.68
CA GLY A 317 9.64 0.15 -7.08
C GLY A 317 8.19 0.07 -7.52
N THR A 318 8.03 -0.25 -8.80
CA THR A 318 6.74 -0.34 -9.47
C THR A 318 6.73 -1.54 -10.41
N THR A 319 5.55 -1.94 -10.84
CA THR A 319 5.43 -2.83 -12.00
C THR A 319 5.60 -2.03 -13.30
N ALA A 320 5.90 -2.71 -14.40
CA ALA A 320 6.19 -2.03 -15.67
C ALA A 320 4.95 -1.41 -16.33
N GLU A 321 3.77 -1.97 -16.09
CA GLU A 321 2.52 -1.62 -16.76
C GLU A 321 1.35 -1.50 -15.75
N GLU A 322 1.60 -0.81 -14.62
CA GLU A 322 0.69 -0.67 -13.47
C GLU A 322 -0.77 -0.46 -13.89
N TRP A 323 -0.98 0.48 -14.80
CA TRP A 323 -2.30 0.97 -15.11
C TRP A 323 -3.15 0.00 -15.94
N LYS A 324 -2.58 -1.09 -16.46
CA LYS A 324 -3.34 -2.13 -17.19
C LYS A 324 -4.40 -2.80 -16.33
N LEU A 325 -4.14 -3.00 -15.03
CA LEU A 325 -5.14 -3.54 -14.11
C LEU A 325 -6.37 -2.62 -14.03
N PHE A 326 -6.15 -1.33 -13.89
CA PHE A 326 -7.24 -0.34 -13.79
C PHE A 326 -7.96 -0.17 -15.13
N ALA A 327 -7.22 -0.17 -16.23
CA ALA A 327 -7.80 -0.09 -17.57
C ALA A 327 -8.72 -1.28 -17.89
N ALA A 328 -8.40 -2.48 -17.40
CA ALA A 328 -9.23 -3.68 -17.55
C ALA A 328 -10.61 -3.54 -16.90
N MET A 329 -10.74 -2.71 -15.87
CA MET A 329 -12.03 -2.40 -15.22
C MET A 329 -12.88 -1.40 -16.03
N TRP A 330 -12.34 -0.82 -17.11
CA TRP A 330 -13.01 0.14 -17.99
C TRP A 330 -12.93 -0.28 -19.47
N PRO A 331 -13.76 -1.24 -19.91
CA PRO A 331 -13.65 -1.82 -21.27
C PRO A 331 -13.70 -0.80 -22.40
N GLY A 332 -14.35 0.36 -22.19
CA GLY A 332 -14.39 1.45 -23.17
C GLY A 332 -13.04 2.10 -23.47
N LEU A 333 -12.11 2.02 -22.51
CA LEU A 333 -10.77 2.63 -22.62
C LEU A 333 -9.90 1.98 -23.70
N ALA A 334 -10.11 0.71 -24.01
CA ALA A 334 -9.38 0.03 -25.08
C ALA A 334 -9.56 0.70 -26.46
N LYS A 335 -10.61 1.53 -26.63
CA LYS A 335 -10.92 2.27 -27.85
C LYS A 335 -10.74 3.79 -27.70
N ILE A 336 -9.95 4.23 -26.72
CA ILE A 336 -9.69 5.65 -26.46
C ILE A 336 -9.10 6.32 -27.70
N SER A 337 -9.70 7.43 -28.12
CA SER A 337 -9.15 8.24 -29.21
C SER A 337 -7.94 9.06 -28.75
N GLU A 338 -7.10 9.48 -29.70
CA GLU A 338 -5.93 10.30 -29.40
C GLU A 338 -6.30 11.64 -28.76
N ASP A 339 -7.36 12.28 -29.27
CA ASP A 339 -7.85 13.55 -28.70
C ASP A 339 -8.40 13.38 -27.28
N GLU A 340 -9.07 12.28 -27.00
CA GLU A 340 -9.56 11.99 -25.64
C GLU A 340 -8.40 11.68 -24.69
N ALA A 341 -7.44 10.86 -25.11
CA ALA A 341 -6.23 10.58 -24.34
C ALA A 341 -5.47 11.86 -24.02
N ALA A 342 -5.27 12.73 -25.01
CA ALA A 342 -4.61 14.02 -24.81
C ALA A 342 -5.35 14.91 -23.81
N ARG A 343 -6.67 15.04 -23.91
CA ARG A 343 -7.48 15.81 -22.93
C ARG A 343 -7.37 15.24 -21.51
N ARG A 344 -7.43 13.92 -21.35
CA ARG A 344 -7.30 13.28 -20.05
C ARG A 344 -5.91 13.48 -19.45
N ILE A 345 -4.87 13.43 -20.26
CA ILE A 345 -3.50 13.71 -19.83
C ILE A 345 -3.33 15.18 -19.46
N GLU A 346 -3.92 16.11 -20.23
CA GLU A 346 -3.89 17.54 -19.90
C GLU A 346 -4.43 17.81 -18.50
N TRP A 347 -5.51 17.14 -18.10
CA TRP A 347 -6.07 17.30 -16.76
C TRP A 347 -5.16 16.80 -15.63
N LEU A 348 -4.19 15.92 -15.93
CA LEU A 348 -3.19 15.47 -14.95
C LEU A 348 -2.08 16.50 -14.72
N VAL A 349 -1.80 17.32 -15.74
CA VAL A 349 -0.58 18.15 -15.78
C VAL A 349 -0.87 19.66 -15.72
N SER A 350 -2.11 20.06 -15.96
CA SER A 350 -2.50 21.48 -16.05
C SER A 350 -3.95 21.72 -15.62
N SER A 351 -4.22 22.90 -15.11
CA SER A 351 -5.59 23.40 -14.94
C SER A 351 -6.16 23.94 -16.27
N ASP A 352 -5.34 24.09 -17.30
CA ASP A 352 -5.72 24.54 -18.62
C ASP A 352 -6.32 23.39 -19.43
N ARG A 353 -7.33 23.67 -20.25
CA ARG A 353 -8.09 22.64 -20.98
C ARG A 353 -7.71 22.53 -22.46
N ASP A 354 -6.60 23.14 -22.87
CA ASP A 354 -6.20 23.22 -24.28
C ASP A 354 -5.66 21.90 -24.86
N ALA A 355 -5.42 20.88 -24.05
CA ALA A 355 -4.89 19.57 -24.45
C ALA A 355 -3.54 19.61 -25.22
N GLU A 356 -2.85 20.74 -25.26
CA GLU A 356 -1.61 20.90 -26.02
C GLU A 356 -0.45 20.15 -25.34
N ARG A 357 -0.34 20.27 -24.02
CA ARG A 357 0.66 19.51 -23.23
C ARG A 357 0.37 18.01 -23.26
N GLY A 358 -0.90 17.63 -23.16
CA GLY A 358 -1.31 16.24 -23.27
C GLY A 358 -0.88 15.60 -24.58
N ARG A 359 -1.04 16.31 -25.72
CA ARG A 359 -0.55 15.87 -27.05
C ARG A 359 0.97 15.78 -27.09
N ALA A 360 1.67 16.78 -26.53
CA ALA A 360 3.13 16.77 -26.47
C ALA A 360 3.68 15.58 -25.67
N ILE A 361 3.07 15.26 -24.52
CA ILE A 361 3.43 14.09 -23.71
C ILE A 361 3.16 12.80 -24.49
N LEU A 362 1.98 12.63 -25.09
CA LEU A 362 1.67 11.45 -25.92
C LEU A 362 2.68 11.26 -27.05
N GLN A 363 3.08 12.35 -27.72
CA GLN A 363 4.06 12.28 -28.80
C GLN A 363 5.46 11.89 -28.29
N ALA A 364 5.89 12.43 -27.16
CA ALA A 364 7.18 12.08 -26.54
C ALA A 364 7.22 10.59 -26.14
N TYR A 365 6.13 10.08 -25.56
CA TYR A 365 5.99 8.64 -25.24
C TYR A 365 5.98 7.77 -26.48
N ARG A 366 5.29 8.20 -27.55
CA ARG A 366 5.26 7.47 -28.84
C ARG A 366 6.66 7.36 -29.42
N ASP A 367 7.41 8.44 -29.47
CA ASP A 367 8.75 8.45 -30.04
C ASP A 367 9.73 7.60 -29.22
N ALA A 368 9.68 7.71 -27.90
CA ALA A 368 10.51 6.92 -27.01
C ALA A 368 10.19 5.42 -27.09
N ARG A 369 8.92 5.02 -27.08
CA ARG A 369 8.50 3.62 -27.21
C ARG A 369 8.83 3.05 -28.59
N LYS A 370 8.62 3.84 -29.66
CA LYS A 370 9.00 3.47 -31.02
C LYS A 370 10.50 3.18 -31.14
N ALA A 371 11.33 4.01 -30.50
CA ALA A 371 12.79 3.81 -30.49
C ALA A 371 13.21 2.50 -29.79
N ARG A 372 12.40 2.00 -28.85
CA ARG A 372 12.62 0.71 -28.15
C ARG A 372 11.89 -0.46 -28.79
N GLY A 373 11.12 -0.26 -29.87
CA GLY A 373 10.30 -1.30 -30.51
C GLY A 373 9.08 -1.75 -29.68
N GLU A 374 8.61 -0.89 -28.77
CA GLU A 374 7.42 -1.12 -27.96
C GLU A 374 6.14 -0.65 -28.69
N ALA A 375 4.99 -1.14 -28.23
CA ALA A 375 3.67 -0.78 -28.74
C ALA A 375 3.39 0.73 -28.64
N THR A 376 2.81 1.33 -29.68
CA THR A 376 2.57 2.79 -29.81
C THR A 376 1.11 3.16 -30.07
N GLU A 377 0.20 2.20 -29.96
CA GLU A 377 -1.24 2.43 -30.02
C GLU A 377 -1.67 3.38 -28.89
N THR A 378 -2.68 4.20 -29.15
CA THR A 378 -3.11 5.25 -28.21
C THR A 378 -3.44 4.68 -26.82
N PHE A 379 -4.05 3.52 -26.73
CA PHE A 379 -4.34 2.84 -25.46
C PHE A 379 -3.05 2.53 -24.69
N GLU A 380 -2.04 1.95 -25.35
CA GLU A 380 -0.76 1.60 -24.71
C GLU A 380 0.02 2.85 -24.26
N LEU A 381 -0.04 3.93 -25.05
CA LEU A 381 0.55 5.20 -24.65
C LEU A 381 -0.15 5.80 -23.44
N PHE A 382 -1.49 5.78 -23.43
CA PHE A 382 -2.28 6.29 -22.30
C PHE A 382 -2.00 5.50 -21.02
N VAL A 383 -1.97 4.16 -21.10
CA VAL A 383 -1.60 3.29 -19.98
C VAL A 383 -0.19 3.61 -19.46
N ALA A 384 0.78 3.81 -20.35
CA ALA A 384 2.16 4.15 -19.95
C ALA A 384 2.23 5.51 -19.24
N VAL A 385 1.53 6.52 -19.75
CA VAL A 385 1.44 7.85 -19.12
C VAL A 385 0.81 7.77 -17.72
N GLN A 386 -0.29 7.01 -17.58
CA GLN A 386 -0.96 6.83 -16.29
C GLN A 386 -0.11 6.04 -15.29
N THR A 387 0.60 5.00 -15.76
CA THR A 387 1.58 4.24 -14.95
C THR A 387 2.64 5.17 -14.37
N ASP A 388 3.17 6.04 -15.21
CA ASP A 388 4.20 7.00 -14.81
C ASP A 388 3.65 8.05 -13.84
N HIS A 389 2.52 8.65 -14.15
CA HIS A 389 1.91 9.69 -13.33
C HIS A 389 1.59 9.21 -11.91
N MET A 390 0.97 8.04 -11.79
CA MET A 390 0.47 7.56 -10.49
C MET A 390 1.52 6.82 -9.65
N PHE A 391 2.46 6.14 -10.30
CA PHE A 391 3.32 5.19 -9.61
C PHE A 391 4.81 5.43 -9.85
N ARG A 392 5.29 5.35 -11.11
CA ARG A 392 6.74 5.35 -11.38
C ARG A 392 7.39 6.69 -11.04
N ILE A 393 6.85 7.81 -11.52
CA ILE A 393 7.45 9.12 -11.27
C ILE A 393 7.41 9.51 -9.79
N PRO A 394 6.28 9.33 -9.06
CA PRO A 394 6.28 9.46 -7.60
C PRO A 394 7.33 8.59 -6.90
N ALA A 395 7.52 7.34 -7.34
CA ALA A 395 8.55 6.46 -6.77
C ALA A 395 9.96 6.97 -7.06
N ASP A 396 10.24 7.40 -8.29
CA ASP A 396 11.53 8.02 -8.67
C ASP A 396 11.82 9.26 -7.81
N ARG A 397 10.83 10.14 -7.60
CA ARG A 397 10.99 11.35 -6.77
C ARG A 397 11.24 11.04 -5.30
N LEU A 398 10.60 10.00 -4.78
CA LEU A 398 10.86 9.55 -3.40
C LEU A 398 12.25 8.93 -3.28
N ALA A 399 12.68 8.12 -4.24
CA ALA A 399 14.03 7.56 -4.26
C ALA A 399 15.09 8.68 -4.32
N GLU A 400 14.90 9.69 -5.17
CA GLU A 400 15.77 10.88 -5.25
C GLU A 400 15.83 11.64 -3.92
N ALA A 401 14.66 11.91 -3.31
CA ALA A 401 14.56 12.62 -2.05
C ALA A 401 15.30 11.89 -0.93
N GLN A 402 15.12 10.58 -0.81
CA GLN A 402 15.75 9.78 0.24
C GLN A 402 17.25 9.59 -0.02
N ALA A 403 17.67 9.39 -1.28
CA ALA A 403 19.07 9.22 -1.65
C ALA A 403 19.94 10.47 -1.39
N ALA A 404 19.32 11.64 -1.26
CA ALA A 404 20.02 12.86 -0.84
C ALA A 404 20.50 12.80 0.63
N HIS A 405 19.92 11.93 1.45
CA HIS A 405 20.22 11.77 2.88
C HIS A 405 20.94 10.47 3.21
N LEU A 406 20.69 9.39 2.48
CA LEU A 406 21.15 8.05 2.81
C LEU A 406 21.54 7.26 1.55
N GLN A 407 22.65 6.50 1.62
CA GLN A 407 23.08 5.64 0.51
C GLN A 407 22.28 4.34 0.38
N GLN A 408 21.60 3.91 1.43
CA GLN A 408 20.81 2.67 1.44
C GLN A 408 19.42 2.91 0.85
N VAL A 409 19.41 3.33 -0.41
CA VAL A 409 18.22 3.47 -1.26
C VAL A 409 18.37 2.55 -2.46
N PHE A 410 17.36 1.77 -2.75
CA PHE A 410 17.34 0.79 -3.83
C PHE A 410 16.05 0.92 -4.62
N ALA A 411 16.15 0.79 -5.94
CA ALA A 411 14.99 0.88 -6.83
C ALA A 411 14.82 -0.39 -7.67
N TYR A 412 13.55 -0.75 -7.95
CA TYR A 412 13.23 -1.85 -8.85
C TYR A 412 12.10 -1.51 -9.81
N ARG A 413 12.02 -2.30 -10.91
CA ARG A 413 10.85 -2.42 -11.78
C ARG A 413 10.54 -3.90 -11.98
N PHE A 414 9.30 -4.27 -11.78
CA PHE A 414 8.84 -5.64 -11.95
C PHE A 414 8.26 -5.81 -13.36
N ASP A 415 8.96 -6.56 -14.20
CA ASP A 415 8.66 -6.69 -15.64
C ASP A 415 7.99 -8.03 -15.99
N TRP A 416 7.89 -8.98 -15.05
CA TRP A 416 7.16 -10.24 -15.25
C TRP A 416 5.72 -9.99 -15.69
N ARG A 417 5.23 -10.77 -16.67
CA ARG A 417 3.92 -10.54 -17.29
C ARG A 417 2.90 -11.58 -16.85
N SER A 418 1.69 -11.12 -16.50
CA SER A 418 0.55 -11.99 -16.22
C SER A 418 0.12 -12.77 -17.47
N PRO A 419 -0.19 -14.07 -17.37
CA PRO A 419 -0.72 -14.85 -18.49
C PRO A 419 -2.20 -14.57 -18.78
N ILE A 420 -2.92 -13.82 -17.95
CA ILE A 420 -4.36 -13.53 -18.15
C ILE A 420 -4.58 -12.90 -19.52
N ALA A 421 -5.61 -13.40 -20.21
CA ALA A 421 -6.05 -12.93 -21.52
C ALA A 421 -4.87 -12.87 -22.53
N ASP A 422 -4.11 -13.95 -22.63
CA ASP A 422 -2.93 -14.08 -23.50
C ASP A 422 -1.88 -12.98 -23.26
N GLY A 423 -1.71 -12.55 -22.01
CA GLY A 423 -0.75 -11.54 -21.63
C GLY A 423 -1.25 -10.10 -21.74
N ALA A 424 -2.52 -9.87 -21.99
CA ALA A 424 -3.08 -8.52 -22.15
C ALA A 424 -2.92 -7.64 -20.89
N LEU A 425 -2.94 -8.24 -19.69
CA LEU A 425 -2.68 -7.50 -18.45
C LEU A 425 -1.22 -7.09 -18.29
N GLY A 426 -0.28 -7.67 -19.04
CA GLY A 426 1.13 -7.32 -18.93
C GLY A 426 1.68 -7.48 -17.51
N ALA A 427 2.66 -6.65 -17.17
CA ALA A 427 3.18 -6.49 -15.81
C ALA A 427 2.33 -5.46 -15.06
N CYS A 428 1.09 -5.84 -14.72
CA CYS A 428 0.10 -4.95 -14.14
C CYS A 428 0.28 -4.76 -12.62
N HIS A 429 -0.47 -3.80 -12.06
CA HIS A 429 -0.51 -3.50 -10.63
C HIS A 429 -0.72 -4.74 -9.77
N ALA A 430 -0.04 -4.81 -8.63
CA ALA A 430 -0.09 -5.90 -7.63
C ALA A 430 0.44 -7.27 -8.10
N LEU A 431 1.01 -7.37 -9.32
CA LEU A 431 1.52 -8.65 -9.83
C LEU A 431 2.79 -9.13 -9.10
N ASP A 432 3.56 -8.25 -8.48
CA ASP A 432 4.74 -8.58 -7.68
C ASP A 432 4.41 -9.20 -6.33
N LEU A 433 3.21 -8.94 -5.78
CA LEU A 433 2.77 -9.42 -4.46
C LEU A 433 2.90 -10.93 -4.26
N PRO A 434 2.34 -11.79 -5.14
CA PRO A 434 2.43 -13.23 -4.97
C PRO A 434 3.87 -13.76 -5.06
N PHE A 435 4.78 -13.03 -5.70
CA PHE A 435 6.21 -13.38 -5.76
C PHE A 435 6.92 -13.01 -4.45
N VAL A 436 6.64 -11.85 -3.89
CA VAL A 436 7.18 -11.43 -2.58
C VAL A 436 6.80 -12.42 -1.47
N PHE A 437 5.53 -12.80 -1.39
CA PHE A 437 5.04 -13.72 -0.37
C PHE A 437 5.25 -15.21 -0.69
N GLY A 438 5.74 -15.56 -1.89
CA GLY A 438 5.85 -16.95 -2.34
C GLY A 438 4.50 -17.64 -2.48
N THR A 439 3.46 -16.88 -2.80
CA THR A 439 2.06 -17.34 -2.92
C THR A 439 1.58 -17.40 -4.38
N HIS A 440 2.47 -17.21 -5.36
CA HIS A 440 2.16 -17.17 -6.79
C HIS A 440 1.37 -18.39 -7.28
N ARG A 441 1.61 -19.56 -6.70
CA ARG A 441 0.88 -20.80 -7.03
C ARG A 441 -0.59 -20.78 -6.60
N LEU A 442 -0.96 -19.96 -5.58
CA LEU A 442 -2.36 -19.79 -5.17
C LEU A 442 -3.17 -19.00 -6.21
N VAL A 443 -2.50 -18.17 -6.98
CA VAL A 443 -3.07 -17.28 -8.00
C VAL A 443 -2.40 -17.50 -9.35
N SER A 444 -2.13 -18.77 -9.70
CA SER A 444 -1.36 -19.12 -10.92
C SER A 444 -1.98 -18.60 -12.20
N ALA A 445 -3.32 -18.46 -12.25
CA ALA A 445 -3.99 -17.82 -13.38
C ALA A 445 -3.55 -16.36 -13.56
N PHE A 446 -3.23 -15.64 -12.47
CA PHE A 446 -2.78 -14.26 -12.48
C PHE A 446 -1.27 -14.13 -12.58
N ALA A 447 -0.54 -14.90 -11.74
CA ALA A 447 0.91 -14.79 -11.61
C ALA A 447 1.70 -15.67 -12.59
N GLY A 448 1.05 -16.65 -13.22
CA GLY A 448 1.73 -17.70 -13.96
C GLY A 448 2.24 -18.82 -13.05
N GLU A 449 2.79 -19.84 -13.66
CA GLU A 449 3.33 -21.03 -12.99
C GLU A 449 4.56 -21.57 -13.73
N GLY A 450 5.24 -22.54 -13.12
CA GLY A 450 6.41 -23.20 -13.70
C GLY A 450 7.73 -22.74 -13.10
N PRO A 451 8.84 -23.35 -13.56
CA PRO A 451 10.15 -23.16 -12.94
C PRO A 451 10.64 -21.71 -12.92
N ASP A 452 10.34 -20.92 -13.94
CA ASP A 452 10.75 -19.51 -14.02
C ASP A 452 10.01 -18.65 -12.97
N ALA A 453 8.68 -18.89 -12.79
CA ALA A 453 7.90 -18.21 -11.76
C ALA A 453 8.38 -18.60 -10.35
N ASP A 454 8.67 -19.88 -10.11
CA ASP A 454 9.21 -20.37 -8.85
C ASP A 454 10.60 -19.76 -8.53
N ALA A 455 11.46 -19.66 -9.55
CA ALA A 455 12.78 -19.05 -9.41
C ALA A 455 12.68 -17.57 -9.08
N LEU A 456 11.85 -16.81 -9.81
CA LEU A 456 11.63 -15.39 -9.55
C LEU A 456 11.02 -15.15 -8.16
N ALA A 457 10.02 -15.94 -7.74
CA ALA A 457 9.43 -15.82 -6.40
C ALA A 457 10.45 -16.08 -5.30
N THR A 458 11.38 -17.01 -5.54
CA THR A 458 12.50 -17.30 -4.65
C THR A 458 13.44 -16.10 -4.54
N GLU A 459 13.87 -15.56 -5.67
CA GLU A 459 14.83 -14.45 -5.73
C GLU A 459 14.28 -13.16 -5.15
N VAL A 460 13.03 -12.82 -5.47
CA VAL A 460 12.32 -11.65 -4.91
C VAL A 460 12.16 -11.78 -3.41
N GLY A 461 11.63 -12.92 -2.92
CA GLY A 461 11.47 -13.15 -1.49
C GLY A 461 12.79 -13.07 -0.72
N ASP A 462 13.87 -13.65 -1.26
CA ASP A 462 15.20 -13.60 -0.65
C ASP A 462 15.77 -12.17 -0.63
N ALA A 463 15.54 -11.36 -1.67
CA ALA A 463 15.97 -9.97 -1.71
C ALA A 463 15.24 -9.10 -0.68
N TRP A 464 13.90 -9.28 -0.51
CA TRP A 464 13.13 -8.59 0.54
C TRP A 464 13.62 -8.96 1.94
N VAL A 465 13.88 -10.23 2.19
CA VAL A 465 14.46 -10.70 3.46
C VAL A 465 15.87 -10.14 3.69
N ALA A 466 16.74 -10.15 2.66
CA ALA A 466 18.08 -9.58 2.76
C ALA A 466 18.04 -8.09 3.11
N PHE A 467 17.14 -7.33 2.48
CA PHE A 467 16.91 -5.92 2.80
C PHE A 467 16.38 -5.75 4.23
N ALA A 468 15.41 -6.54 4.65
CA ALA A 468 14.88 -6.48 6.02
C ALA A 468 15.96 -6.80 7.07
N ARG A 469 16.91 -7.66 6.75
CA ARG A 469 18.01 -8.05 7.64
C ARG A 469 19.09 -6.98 7.75
N SER A 470 19.52 -6.41 6.62
CA SER A 470 20.74 -5.61 6.55
C SER A 470 20.56 -4.19 5.96
N GLY A 471 19.43 -3.90 5.33
CA GLY A 471 19.22 -2.69 4.54
C GLY A 471 19.83 -2.77 3.13
N ASN A 472 20.27 -3.98 2.68
CA ASN A 472 20.77 -4.22 1.33
C ASN A 472 20.04 -5.44 0.73
N PRO A 473 19.35 -5.29 -0.42
CA PRO A 473 18.59 -6.38 -1.04
C PRO A 473 19.46 -7.36 -1.83
N SER A 474 20.77 -7.14 -1.96
CA SER A 474 21.66 -8.07 -2.67
C SER A 474 21.69 -9.43 -1.99
N THR A 475 21.63 -10.49 -2.80
CA THR A 475 21.77 -11.89 -2.39
C THR A 475 23.02 -12.52 -3.02
N GLY A 476 23.29 -13.79 -2.74
CA GLY A 476 24.40 -14.50 -3.37
C GLY A 476 24.27 -14.63 -4.89
N GLY A 477 23.06 -14.58 -5.42
CA GLY A 477 22.76 -14.66 -6.86
C GLY A 477 22.39 -13.32 -7.51
N LEU A 478 22.07 -12.29 -6.72
CA LEU A 478 21.55 -11.02 -7.23
C LEU A 478 22.36 -9.84 -6.69
N HIS A 479 23.21 -9.25 -7.51
CA HIS A 479 23.91 -8.02 -7.17
C HIS A 479 23.02 -6.81 -7.46
N TRP A 480 22.61 -6.10 -6.40
CA TRP A 480 21.70 -4.96 -6.48
C TRP A 480 22.41 -3.67 -6.05
N PRO A 481 22.86 -2.84 -6.99
CA PRO A 481 23.51 -1.58 -6.64
C PRO A 481 22.54 -0.59 -6.05
N ALA A 482 23.02 0.26 -5.14
CA ALA A 482 22.25 1.35 -4.60
C ALA A 482 21.81 2.34 -5.71
N PHE A 483 20.65 2.93 -5.50
CA PHE A 483 20.15 4.02 -6.34
C PHE A 483 21.02 5.27 -6.15
N ASP A 484 21.35 5.92 -7.23
CA ASP A 484 21.90 7.27 -7.21
C ASP A 484 21.17 8.15 -8.26
N ALA A 485 21.03 9.43 -7.98
CA ALA A 485 20.27 10.34 -8.81
C ALA A 485 20.85 10.53 -10.24
N ALA A 486 22.14 10.25 -10.43
CA ALA A 486 22.80 10.41 -11.74
C ALA A 486 22.61 9.19 -12.65
N ARG A 487 22.71 7.99 -12.09
CA ARG A 487 22.60 6.71 -12.83
C ARG A 487 21.22 6.08 -12.72
N ARG A 488 20.48 6.36 -11.62
CA ARG A 488 19.16 5.77 -11.34
C ARG A 488 19.18 4.25 -11.51
N ASN A 489 20.18 3.59 -10.90
CA ASN A 489 20.29 2.15 -10.94
C ASN A 489 18.98 1.52 -10.50
N THR A 490 18.35 0.76 -11.39
CA THR A 490 17.07 0.10 -11.15
C THR A 490 17.21 -1.38 -11.45
N MET A 491 16.86 -2.23 -10.49
CA MET A 491 16.79 -3.67 -10.69
C MET A 491 15.52 -4.02 -11.47
N ILE A 492 15.69 -4.67 -12.57
CA ILE A 492 14.58 -5.25 -13.35
C ILE A 492 14.38 -6.67 -12.86
N LEU A 493 13.20 -6.91 -12.27
CA LEU A 493 12.78 -8.21 -11.78
C LEU A 493 11.90 -8.89 -12.84
N ASP A 494 12.47 -9.89 -13.48
CA ASP A 494 11.86 -10.65 -14.57
C ASP A 494 12.46 -12.06 -14.59
N ARG A 495 12.21 -12.86 -15.61
CA ARG A 495 12.79 -14.17 -15.83
C ARG A 495 14.32 -14.15 -15.70
N GLU A 496 14.96 -13.10 -16.18
CA GLU A 496 16.37 -12.78 -15.98
C GLU A 496 16.48 -11.42 -15.30
N CYS A 497 16.84 -11.43 -14.02
CA CYS A 497 17.02 -10.20 -13.26
C CYS A 497 18.29 -9.47 -13.73
N ARG A 498 18.19 -8.15 -13.94
CA ARG A 498 19.27 -7.31 -14.42
C ARG A 498 19.18 -5.88 -13.92
N VAL A 499 20.27 -5.16 -13.91
CA VAL A 499 20.31 -3.73 -13.58
C VAL A 499 20.21 -2.91 -14.86
N GLU A 500 19.28 -1.97 -14.89
CA GLU A 500 19.20 -0.90 -15.89
C GLU A 500 19.59 0.44 -15.27
N GLN A 501 20.25 1.30 -16.05
CA GLN A 501 20.54 2.67 -15.67
C GLN A 501 19.64 3.62 -16.45
N LEU A 502 19.12 4.65 -15.76
CA LEU A 502 18.24 5.67 -16.36
C LEU A 502 17.05 5.05 -17.14
N PRO A 503 16.33 4.07 -16.60
CA PRO A 503 15.27 3.42 -17.36
C PRO A 503 14.19 4.44 -17.75
N ARG A 504 13.79 4.42 -19.03
CA ARG A 504 12.74 5.31 -19.57
C ARG A 504 12.98 6.79 -19.29
N GLU A 505 14.22 7.25 -19.40
CA GLU A 505 14.62 8.62 -19.06
C GLU A 505 13.91 9.69 -19.93
N THR A 506 13.61 9.39 -21.19
CA THR A 506 12.89 10.33 -22.08
C THR A 506 11.49 10.61 -21.54
N GLU A 507 10.75 9.57 -21.15
CA GLU A 507 9.42 9.69 -20.57
C GLU A 507 9.48 10.35 -19.20
N ARG A 508 10.46 10.02 -18.38
CA ARG A 508 10.65 10.64 -17.06
C ARG A 508 10.79 12.17 -17.16
N ARG A 509 11.55 12.65 -18.15
CA ARG A 509 11.76 14.09 -18.34
C ARG A 509 10.49 14.87 -18.67
N CYS A 510 9.49 14.22 -19.24
CA CYS A 510 8.19 14.86 -19.49
C CYS A 510 7.51 15.35 -18.20
N TRP A 511 7.92 14.83 -17.05
CA TRP A 511 7.33 15.13 -15.73
C TRP A 511 8.14 16.13 -14.90
N ASP A 512 9.27 16.59 -15.40
CA ASP A 512 10.08 17.61 -14.71
C ASP A 512 9.29 18.91 -14.60
N GLY A 513 9.14 19.41 -13.36
CA GLY A 513 8.33 20.60 -13.06
C GLY A 513 6.82 20.35 -12.96
N ILE A 514 6.34 19.11 -13.22
CA ILE A 514 4.94 18.72 -13.08
C ILE A 514 4.73 17.93 -11.78
N ILE A 515 5.48 16.86 -11.60
CA ILE A 515 5.49 16.08 -10.36
C ILE A 515 6.78 16.40 -9.62
N ALA A 516 6.60 17.01 -8.46
CA ALA A 516 7.70 17.48 -7.63
C ALA A 516 8.35 16.33 -6.83
#